data_07e92303f50220de6735c0e78ff80db4
#
_entry.id   07e92303f50220de6735c0e78ff80db4
#
_cell.length_a   1.000
_cell.length_b   1.000
_cell.length_c   1.000
_cell.angle_alpha   90.00
_cell.angle_beta   90.00
_cell.angle_gamma   90.00
#
_symmetry.space_group_name_H-M   'P 1'
#
loop_
_entity.id
_entity.type
_entity.pdbx_description
1 polymer ?
#
loop_
_entity_poly.entity_id
_entity_poly.type
_entity_poly.pdbx_seq_one_letter_code
_entity_poly.pdbx_strand_id
1 'polypeptide(L)' 'MTGKEALKKLEEGFTLRRTSWEPDIKCRAYFSDVKEAPEYVPNKPEFEGYISLFDCLDNGDFFEDDWEIVDEIL' A
#
# COMPACT_ATOMS: atom_id res chain seq x y z
N MET A 1 -9.72 8.46 -4.08
CA MET A 1 -8.93 8.65 -5.31
C MET A 1 -8.98 7.40 -6.18
N THR A 2 -8.76 7.54 -7.45
CA THR A 2 -8.75 6.40 -8.38
C THR A 2 -7.54 5.52 -8.14
N GLY A 3 -7.57 4.29 -8.67
CA GLY A 3 -6.44 3.38 -8.58
C GLY A 3 -5.19 3.94 -9.27
N LYS A 4 -5.36 4.67 -10.36
CA LYS A 4 -4.25 5.30 -11.07
C LYS A 4 -3.57 6.36 -10.19
N GLU A 5 -4.37 7.19 -9.52
CA GLU A 5 -3.85 8.19 -8.59
C GLU A 5 -3.17 7.52 -7.39
N ALA A 6 -3.78 6.44 -6.89
CA ALA A 6 -3.23 5.68 -5.77
C ALA A 6 -1.86 5.08 -6.13
N LEU A 7 -1.74 4.50 -7.32
CA LEU A 7 -0.48 3.93 -7.78
C LEU A 7 0.62 4.99 -7.82
N LYS A 8 0.28 6.17 -8.34
CA LYS A 8 1.23 7.28 -8.38
C LYS A 8 1.68 7.69 -6.98
N LYS A 9 0.75 7.76 -6.04
CA LYS A 9 1.06 8.11 -4.65
C LYS A 9 1.92 7.05 -3.98
N LEU A 10 1.67 5.77 -4.26
CA LEU A 10 2.50 4.69 -3.75
C LEU A 10 3.94 4.81 -4.26
N GLU A 11 4.10 5.15 -5.55
CA GLU A 11 5.42 5.35 -6.14
C GLU A 11 6.16 6.54 -5.50
N GLU A 12 5.42 7.52 -5.01
CA GLU A 12 5.98 8.67 -4.29
C GLU A 12 6.34 8.36 -2.84
N GLY A 13 5.99 7.18 -2.36
CA GLY A 13 6.33 6.74 -1.01
C GLY A 13 5.22 6.86 0.02
N PHE A 14 4.01 7.23 -0.39
CA PHE A 14 2.87 7.31 0.52
C PHE A 14 2.36 5.93 0.89
N THR A 15 1.75 5.84 2.06
CA THR A 15 1.01 4.66 2.48
C THR A 15 -0.46 4.90 2.20
N LEU A 16 -1.12 3.94 1.55
CA LEU A 16 -2.51 4.06 1.17
C LEU A 16 -3.29 2.82 1.61
N ARG A 17 -4.62 2.97 1.64
CA ARG A 17 -5.53 1.87 1.86
C ARG A 17 -6.81 2.11 1.06
N ARG A 18 -7.55 1.04 0.82
CA ARG A 18 -8.92 1.17 0.31
C ARG A 18 -9.86 1.29 1.50
N THR A 19 -10.88 2.11 1.37
CA THR A 19 -11.84 2.31 2.46
C THR A 19 -12.63 1.04 2.77
N SER A 20 -12.70 0.10 1.83
CA SER A 20 -13.36 -1.19 2.02
C SER A 20 -12.51 -2.20 2.81
N TRP A 21 -11.24 -1.93 3.00
CA TRP A 21 -10.35 -2.80 3.79
C TRP A 21 -10.59 -2.61 5.29
N GLU A 22 -10.14 -3.57 6.07
CA GLU A 22 -10.11 -3.42 7.51
C GLU A 22 -9.20 -2.25 7.89
N PRO A 23 -9.50 -1.51 8.98
CA PRO A 23 -8.79 -0.27 9.31
C PRO A 23 -7.28 -0.40 9.46
N ASP A 24 -6.78 -1.58 9.84
CA ASP A 24 -5.36 -1.80 10.05
C ASP A 24 -4.64 -2.39 8.83
N ILE A 25 -5.35 -2.59 7.72
CA ILE A 25 -4.75 -3.10 6.48
C ILE A 25 -4.41 -1.92 5.58
N LYS A 26 -3.18 -1.89 5.09
CA LYS A 26 -2.67 -0.80 4.27
C LYS A 26 -1.61 -1.30 3.30
N CYS A 27 -1.35 -0.49 2.28
CA CYS A 27 -0.40 -0.83 1.22
C CYS A 27 0.69 0.22 1.12
N ARG A 28 1.89 -0.24 0.84
CA ARG A 28 3.04 0.60 0.63
C ARG A 28 3.90 -0.01 -0.47
N ALA A 29 4.38 0.82 -1.40
CA ALA A 29 5.16 0.30 -2.52
C ALA A 29 6.56 -0.14 -2.10
N TYR A 30 7.18 0.64 -1.21
CA TYR A 30 8.55 0.39 -0.80
C TYR A 30 8.67 0.39 0.72
N PHE A 31 9.51 -0.49 1.22
CA PHE A 31 9.86 -0.55 2.63
C PHE A 31 11.33 -0.17 2.77
N SER A 32 11.71 0.37 3.90
CA SER A 32 13.05 0.91 4.10
C SER A 32 14.17 -0.09 3.79
N ASP A 33 13.90 -1.37 4.05
CA ASP A 33 14.89 -2.44 3.85
C ASP A 33 14.86 -3.03 2.44
N VAL A 34 13.79 -2.79 1.66
CA VAL A 34 13.54 -3.49 0.39
C VAL A 34 12.95 -2.55 -0.65
N LYS A 35 13.49 -1.36 -0.76
CA LYS A 35 12.97 -0.31 -1.66
C LYS A 35 12.77 -0.73 -3.11
N GLU A 36 13.56 -1.67 -3.59
CA GLU A 36 13.53 -2.09 -4.99
C GLU A 36 12.76 -3.39 -5.19
N ALA A 37 12.08 -3.87 -4.16
CA ALA A 37 11.33 -5.12 -4.20
C ALA A 37 9.89 -4.87 -3.75
N PRO A 38 9.07 -4.18 -4.54
CA PRO A 38 7.70 -3.83 -4.15
C PRO A 38 6.78 -5.03 -3.95
N GLU A 39 7.16 -6.19 -4.45
CA GLU A 39 6.44 -7.44 -4.24
C GLU A 39 6.68 -8.05 -2.86
N TYR A 40 7.58 -7.49 -2.09
CA TYR A 40 8.02 -8.08 -0.84
C TYR A 40 7.68 -7.19 0.37
N VAL A 41 7.03 -7.78 1.37
CA VAL A 41 6.80 -7.13 2.66
C VAL A 41 7.71 -7.81 3.67
N PRO A 42 8.62 -7.06 4.32
CA PRO A 42 9.52 -7.66 5.31
C PRO A 42 8.74 -8.32 6.45
N ASN A 43 9.20 -9.49 6.87
CA ASN A 43 8.58 -10.23 7.96
C ASN A 43 9.08 -9.69 9.31
N LYS A 44 8.59 -8.49 9.65
CA LYS A 44 8.95 -7.77 10.88
C LYS A 44 7.69 -7.24 11.53
N PRO A 45 7.64 -7.14 12.87
CA PRO A 45 6.45 -6.65 13.58
C PRO A 45 5.96 -5.28 13.13
N GLU A 46 6.87 -4.37 12.77
CA GLU A 46 6.49 -3.02 12.33
C GLU A 46 5.77 -2.99 10.98
N PHE A 47 5.82 -4.09 10.24
CA PHE A 47 5.14 -4.20 8.95
C PHE A 47 3.87 -5.05 9.01
N GLU A 48 3.41 -5.39 10.20
CA GLU A 48 2.15 -6.11 10.35
C GLU A 48 0.99 -5.29 9.80
N GLY A 49 0.14 -5.93 9.02
CA GLY A 49 -0.99 -5.25 8.39
C GLY A 49 -0.68 -4.62 7.03
N TYR A 50 0.59 -4.59 6.62
CA TYR A 50 0.95 -4.10 5.29
C TYR A 50 0.77 -5.19 4.25
N ILE A 51 0.30 -4.80 3.07
CA ILE A 51 0.31 -5.66 1.89
C ILE A 51 1.19 -5.03 0.83
N SER A 52 1.76 -5.85 -0.05
CA SER A 52 2.67 -5.35 -1.06
C SER A 52 1.93 -4.74 -2.24
N LEU A 53 2.64 -3.92 -3.03
CA LEU A 53 2.10 -3.40 -4.27
C LEU A 53 1.67 -4.52 -5.23
N PHE A 54 2.44 -5.59 -5.30
CA PHE A 54 2.11 -6.73 -6.15
C PHE A 54 0.82 -7.41 -5.75
N ASP A 55 0.58 -7.55 -4.45
CA ASP A 55 -0.67 -8.13 -3.97
C ASP A 55 -1.87 -7.28 -4.40
N CYS A 56 -1.73 -5.96 -4.33
CA CYS A 56 -2.77 -5.04 -4.78
C CYS A 56 -3.03 -5.19 -6.29
N LEU A 57 -1.97 -5.32 -7.08
CA LEU A 57 -2.09 -5.52 -8.51
C LEU A 57 -2.80 -6.85 -8.84
N ASP A 58 -2.40 -7.92 -8.16
CA ASP A 58 -2.98 -9.25 -8.38
C ASP A 58 -4.46 -9.30 -7.99
N ASN A 59 -4.83 -8.59 -6.93
CA ASN A 59 -6.20 -8.56 -6.45
C ASN A 59 -7.11 -7.61 -7.24
N GLY A 60 -6.57 -6.83 -8.17
CA GLY A 60 -7.34 -5.87 -8.94
C GLY A 60 -7.77 -4.65 -8.16
N ASP A 61 -7.12 -4.36 -7.05
CA ASP A 61 -7.48 -3.22 -6.19
C ASP A 61 -7.35 -1.88 -6.91
N PHE A 62 -6.49 -1.78 -7.92
CA PHE A 62 -6.29 -0.55 -8.66
C PHE A 62 -7.38 -0.25 -9.68
N PHE A 63 -8.37 -1.12 -9.82
CA PHE A 63 -9.56 -0.86 -10.62
C PHE A 63 -10.65 -0.11 -9.83
N GLU A 64 -10.41 0.07 -8.53
CA GLU A 64 -11.37 0.72 -7.64
C GLU A 64 -10.97 2.17 -7.39
N ASP A 65 -11.92 2.98 -6.93
CA ASP A 65 -11.69 4.41 -6.71
C ASP A 65 -11.84 4.84 -5.25
N ASP A 66 -11.87 3.89 -4.33
CA ASP A 66 -12.05 4.12 -2.90
C ASP A 66 -10.74 4.18 -2.12
N TRP A 67 -9.67 4.56 -2.78
CA TRP A 67 -8.37 4.70 -2.15
C TRP A 67 -8.27 5.96 -1.29
N GLU A 68 -7.53 5.88 -0.21
CA GLU A 68 -7.23 7.04 0.64
C GLU A 68 -5.81 6.95 1.17
N ILE A 69 -5.23 8.11 1.49
CA ILE A 69 -3.89 8.19 2.07
C ILE A 69 -4.00 7.93 3.57
N VAL A 70 -3.11 7.07 4.08
CA VAL A 70 -3.00 6.81 5.51
C VAL A 70 -1.97 7.78 6.10
N ASP A 71 -2.41 8.59 7.06
CA ASP A 71 -1.50 9.46 7.80
C ASP A 71 -0.76 8.63 8.83
N GLU A 72 0.52 8.39 8.57
CA GLU A 72 1.37 7.74 9.54
C GLU A 72 2.07 8.79 10.38
N ILE A 73 1.60 8.94 11.60
CA ILE A 73 2.25 9.83 12.55
C ILE A 73 3.33 9.03 13.26
N LEU A 74 4.54 9.44 13.06
CA LEU A 74 5.68 8.82 13.72
C LEU A 74 5.94 9.49 15.08
#